data_7504df221a48b2993d864bebb4845d3b
#
_entry.id   7504df221a48b2993d864bebb4845d3b
#
_cell.length_a   1.000
_cell.length_b   1.000
_cell.length_c   1.000
_cell.angle_alpha   90.00
_cell.angle_beta   90.00
_cell.angle_gamma   90.00
#
_symmetry.space_group_name_H-M   'P 1'
#
loop_
_entity.id
_entity.type
_entity.pdbx_description
1 polymer ?
#
loop_
_entity_poly.entity_id
_entity_poly.type
_entity_poly.pdbx_seq_one_letter_code
_entity_poly.pdbx_strand_id
1 'polypeptide(L)'
;SKLNPINPTVIRTKYGKLNLREVRKADLANPKFLDKLSKFYCANFSTCTDDPSWIMYNIVPKRIKNQMIENFVSYLRHIIKHDDGNMTLLLAKDKRNKIQGACLSYGYDLVDGSKDYILYVDSIAVNKTFRGAKLGKKMMQKTIEANKDNSSFTDVFLVGEKGALGFYKKLGFVNLIKKDPAQCKVSNFIALDREDYPKYVDFLTLPLKPEQPRWYSKVAQKISDAWIF
;
A
#
# COMPACT_ATOMS: atom_id res chain seq x y z
N SER A 1 -13.68 12.12 -3.63
CA SER A 1 -12.91 11.96 -4.88
C SER A 1 -11.55 12.62 -4.74
N LYS A 2 -10.55 12.01 -5.33
CA LYS A 2 -9.17 12.45 -5.33
C LYS A 2 -9.05 13.89 -5.86
N LEU A 3 -8.50 14.78 -5.06
CA LEU A 3 -8.44 16.22 -5.37
C LEU A 3 -7.32 16.55 -6.36
N ASN A 4 -6.22 15.79 -6.37
CA ASN A 4 -5.05 16.09 -7.19
C ASN A 4 -4.62 14.89 -8.04
N PRO A 5 -4.77 14.96 -9.38
CA PRO A 5 -4.20 13.94 -10.26
C PRO A 5 -2.67 13.96 -10.15
N ILE A 6 -2.08 12.77 -10.18
CA ILE A 6 -0.62 12.65 -10.15
C ILE A 6 -0.05 12.96 -11.52
N ASN A 7 0.65 14.08 -11.61
CA ASN A 7 1.31 14.48 -12.84
C ASN A 7 2.40 13.46 -13.25
N PRO A 8 2.44 13.07 -14.53
CA PRO A 8 3.51 12.22 -15.04
C PRO A 8 4.88 12.79 -14.70
N THR A 9 5.77 11.95 -14.23
CA THR A 9 7.11 12.35 -13.82
C THR A 9 8.15 11.39 -14.40
N VAL A 10 9.24 11.94 -14.91
CA VAL A 10 10.40 11.16 -15.36
C VAL A 10 11.36 10.97 -14.19
N ILE A 11 11.63 9.73 -13.84
CA ILE A 11 12.62 9.35 -12.84
C ILE A 11 13.89 8.90 -13.56
N ARG A 12 15.00 9.57 -13.29
CA ARG A 12 16.32 9.17 -13.78
C ARG A 12 16.97 8.25 -12.75
N THR A 13 17.39 7.08 -13.19
CA THR A 13 18.13 6.10 -12.39
C THR A 13 19.42 5.73 -13.09
N LYS A 14 20.33 5.09 -12.38
CA LYS A 14 21.56 4.53 -13.00
C LYS A 14 21.27 3.43 -14.04
N TYR A 15 20.05 2.88 -14.03
CA TYR A 15 19.60 1.84 -14.96
C TYR A 15 18.75 2.39 -16.11
N GLY A 16 18.59 3.72 -16.20
CA GLY A 16 17.84 4.38 -17.25
C GLY A 16 16.71 5.26 -16.73
N LYS A 17 15.96 5.83 -17.68
CA LYS A 17 14.81 6.68 -17.40
C LYS A 17 13.55 5.83 -17.22
N LEU A 18 12.74 6.16 -16.22
CA LEU A 18 11.44 5.58 -15.96
C LEU A 18 10.37 6.68 -16.04
N ASN A 19 9.26 6.39 -16.68
CA ASN A 19 8.08 7.22 -16.68
C ASN A 19 7.15 6.75 -15.56
N LEU A 20 7.00 7.57 -14.53
CA LEU A 20 6.06 7.35 -13.43
C LEU A 20 4.75 8.06 -13.76
N ARG A 21 3.65 7.30 -13.80
CA ARG A 21 2.32 7.84 -14.08
C ARG A 21 1.25 7.09 -13.31
N GLU A 22 0.15 7.78 -13.07
CA GLU A 22 -1.08 7.16 -12.61
C GLU A 22 -1.76 6.39 -13.77
N VAL A 23 -2.33 5.25 -13.45
CA VAL A 23 -3.11 4.42 -14.39
C VAL A 23 -4.49 5.03 -14.54
N ARG A 24 -4.96 5.15 -15.77
CA ARG A 24 -6.32 5.63 -16.06
C ARG A 24 -7.35 4.53 -15.81
N LYS A 25 -8.56 4.91 -15.40
CA LYS A 25 -9.67 3.95 -15.21
C LYS A 25 -9.92 3.07 -16.44
N ALA A 26 -9.81 3.63 -17.64
CA ALA A 26 -9.95 2.86 -18.89
C ALA A 26 -8.89 1.74 -19.03
N ASP A 27 -7.68 1.94 -18.56
CA ASP A 27 -6.63 0.92 -18.59
C ASP A 27 -6.95 -0.23 -17.60
N LEU A 28 -7.62 0.08 -16.47
CA LEU A 28 -8.03 -0.90 -15.46
C LEU A 28 -9.14 -1.85 -15.95
N ALA A 29 -9.94 -1.43 -16.90
CA ALA A 29 -10.97 -2.26 -17.53
C ALA A 29 -10.37 -3.29 -18.52
N ASN A 30 -9.11 -3.16 -18.90
CA ASN A 30 -8.45 -4.04 -19.88
C ASN A 30 -7.91 -5.32 -19.21
N PRO A 31 -8.46 -6.52 -19.53
CA PRO A 31 -8.01 -7.77 -18.92
C PRO A 31 -6.53 -8.09 -19.15
N LYS A 32 -6.00 -7.74 -20.35
CA LYS A 32 -4.59 -7.96 -20.67
C LYS A 32 -3.66 -7.07 -19.82
N PHE A 33 -4.13 -5.88 -19.46
CA PHE A 33 -3.40 -5.01 -18.56
C PHE A 33 -3.38 -5.58 -17.14
N LEU A 34 -4.52 -6.05 -16.61
CA LEU A 34 -4.60 -6.66 -15.29
C LEU A 34 -3.76 -7.92 -15.17
N ASP A 35 -3.74 -8.77 -16.20
CA ASP A 35 -2.89 -9.96 -16.27
C ASP A 35 -1.40 -9.56 -16.20
N LYS A 36 -0.98 -8.57 -17.01
CA LYS A 36 0.40 -8.08 -17.02
C LYS A 36 0.83 -7.48 -15.66
N LEU A 37 -0.06 -6.73 -15.03
CA LEU A 37 0.17 -6.14 -13.72
C LEU A 37 0.27 -7.21 -12.64
N SER A 38 -0.63 -8.20 -12.66
CA SER A 38 -0.63 -9.32 -11.71
C SER A 38 0.64 -10.17 -11.83
N LYS A 39 1.09 -10.46 -13.05
CA LYS A 39 2.39 -11.12 -13.30
C LYS A 39 3.55 -10.32 -12.71
N PHE A 40 3.52 -9.01 -12.87
CA PHE A 40 4.55 -8.13 -12.31
C PHE A 40 4.57 -8.22 -10.78
N TYR A 41 3.41 -8.12 -10.10
CA TYR A 41 3.33 -8.21 -8.66
C TYR A 41 3.79 -9.59 -8.15
N CYS A 42 3.25 -10.68 -8.69
CA CYS A 42 3.62 -12.03 -8.29
C CYS A 42 5.13 -12.29 -8.41
N ALA A 43 5.74 -11.90 -9.55
CA ALA A 43 7.16 -12.07 -9.79
C ALA A 43 8.05 -11.23 -8.86
N ASN A 44 7.59 -10.06 -8.43
CA ASN A 44 8.39 -9.18 -7.58
C ASN A 44 8.19 -9.45 -6.09
N PHE A 45 6.99 -9.80 -5.65
CA PHE A 45 6.75 -10.21 -4.27
C PHE A 45 7.53 -11.47 -3.93
N SER A 46 7.57 -12.47 -4.82
CA SER A 46 8.32 -13.71 -4.60
C SER A 46 9.83 -13.53 -4.37
N THR A 47 10.37 -12.34 -4.58
CA THR A 47 11.80 -12.04 -4.44
C THR A 47 12.14 -11.09 -3.29
N CYS A 48 11.16 -10.63 -2.53
CA CYS A 48 11.37 -9.63 -1.47
C CYS A 48 10.51 -9.86 -0.22
N THR A 49 9.81 -10.99 -0.14
CA THR A 49 8.86 -11.28 0.93
C THR A 49 9.36 -12.39 1.84
N ASP A 50 8.96 -12.32 3.10
CA ASP A 50 9.08 -13.41 4.07
C ASP A 50 7.83 -14.32 4.05
N ASP A 51 6.82 -14.00 3.23
CA ASP A 51 5.61 -14.80 3.07
C ASP A 51 5.89 -16.06 2.24
N PRO A 52 5.74 -17.25 2.84
CA PRO A 52 5.98 -18.52 2.14
C PRO A 52 5.13 -18.70 0.87
N SER A 53 3.91 -18.15 0.83
CA SER A 53 3.03 -18.26 -0.32
C SER A 53 3.60 -17.57 -1.56
N TRP A 54 4.26 -16.43 -1.38
CA TRP A 54 4.94 -15.71 -2.47
C TRP A 54 6.29 -16.33 -2.85
N ILE A 55 7.05 -16.81 -1.86
CA ILE A 55 8.33 -17.50 -2.12
C ILE A 55 8.10 -18.71 -3.03
N MET A 56 7.03 -19.45 -2.80
CA MET A 56 6.64 -20.60 -3.60
C MET A 56 6.42 -20.28 -5.08
N TYR A 57 6.06 -19.04 -5.44
CA TYR A 57 5.83 -18.65 -6.83
C TYR A 57 7.01 -18.99 -7.75
N ASN A 58 8.25 -18.91 -7.27
CA ASN A 58 9.44 -19.19 -8.10
C ASN A 58 9.65 -20.68 -8.36
N ILE A 59 9.19 -21.56 -7.49
CA ILE A 59 9.50 -23.00 -7.53
C ILE A 59 8.32 -23.88 -7.96
N VAL A 60 7.09 -23.35 -7.91
CA VAL A 60 5.91 -24.12 -8.31
C VAL A 60 5.81 -24.28 -9.82
N PRO A 61 5.13 -25.36 -10.30
CA PRO A 61 4.87 -25.58 -11.73
C PRO A 61 4.07 -24.41 -12.35
N LYS A 62 4.21 -24.27 -13.68
CA LYS A 62 3.54 -23.21 -14.46
C LYS A 62 2.03 -23.13 -14.21
N ARG A 63 1.34 -24.28 -14.04
CA ARG A 63 -0.08 -24.32 -13.73
C ARG A 63 -0.40 -23.57 -12.45
N ILE A 64 0.38 -23.80 -11.38
CA ILE A 64 0.18 -23.13 -10.09
C ILE A 64 0.51 -21.64 -10.19
N LYS A 65 1.59 -21.28 -10.91
CA LYS A 65 1.89 -19.84 -11.19
C LYS A 65 0.74 -19.14 -11.87
N ASN A 66 0.14 -19.77 -12.86
CA ASN A 66 -1.02 -19.19 -13.54
C ASN A 66 -2.21 -19.01 -12.58
N GLN A 67 -2.48 -19.98 -11.71
CA GLN A 67 -3.53 -19.87 -10.70
C GLN A 67 -3.26 -18.69 -9.73
N MET A 68 -2.03 -18.52 -9.27
CA MET A 68 -1.65 -17.38 -8.41
C MET A 68 -1.88 -16.04 -9.12
N ILE A 69 -1.54 -15.96 -10.41
CA ILE A 69 -1.78 -14.76 -11.23
C ILE A 69 -3.28 -14.48 -11.36
N GLU A 70 -4.09 -15.50 -11.66
CA GLU A 70 -5.55 -15.39 -11.78
C GLU A 70 -6.19 -14.94 -10.46
N ASN A 71 -5.74 -15.48 -9.33
CA ASN A 71 -6.18 -15.06 -8.01
C ASN A 71 -5.87 -13.57 -7.78
N PHE A 72 -4.68 -13.12 -8.18
CA PHE A 72 -4.30 -11.71 -8.05
C PHE A 72 -5.10 -10.81 -9.00
N VAL A 73 -5.41 -11.26 -10.23
CA VAL A 73 -6.33 -10.55 -11.14
C VAL A 73 -7.70 -10.40 -10.50
N SER A 74 -8.24 -11.47 -9.90
CA SER A 74 -9.52 -11.45 -9.21
C SER A 74 -9.53 -10.48 -8.03
N TYR A 75 -8.43 -10.45 -7.26
CA TYR A 75 -8.22 -9.50 -6.17
C TYR A 75 -8.22 -8.05 -6.67
N LEU A 76 -7.47 -7.74 -7.74
CA LEU A 76 -7.45 -6.39 -8.32
C LEU A 76 -8.85 -5.98 -8.84
N ARG A 77 -9.58 -6.90 -9.48
CA ARG A 77 -10.95 -6.62 -9.93
C ARG A 77 -11.88 -6.31 -8.77
N HIS A 78 -11.72 -7.00 -7.65
CA HIS A 78 -12.50 -6.74 -6.46
C HIS A 78 -12.24 -5.31 -5.94
N ILE A 79 -10.98 -4.90 -5.79
CA ILE A 79 -10.62 -3.53 -5.37
C ILE A 79 -11.18 -2.50 -6.34
N ILE A 80 -11.00 -2.70 -7.65
CA ILE A 80 -11.48 -1.77 -8.68
C ILE A 80 -13.00 -1.60 -8.63
N LYS A 81 -13.73 -2.70 -8.41
CA LYS A 81 -15.20 -2.70 -8.33
C LYS A 81 -15.73 -1.92 -7.13
N HIS A 82 -15.00 -1.96 -6.01
CA HIS A 82 -15.40 -1.32 -4.75
C HIS A 82 -14.72 0.03 -4.51
N ASP A 83 -13.99 0.54 -5.52
CA ASP A 83 -13.36 1.86 -5.44
C ASP A 83 -14.40 2.98 -5.37
N ASP A 84 -14.33 3.78 -4.32
CA ASP A 84 -15.14 4.99 -4.10
C ASP A 84 -14.61 6.23 -4.85
N GLY A 85 -13.65 6.06 -5.73
CA GLY A 85 -12.97 7.13 -6.47
C GLY A 85 -11.69 7.64 -5.83
N ASN A 86 -11.20 7.00 -4.77
CA ASN A 86 -9.95 7.34 -4.08
C ASN A 86 -8.79 6.39 -4.40
N MET A 87 -9.03 5.35 -5.19
CA MET A 87 -7.97 4.42 -5.61
C MET A 87 -6.92 5.13 -6.48
N THR A 88 -5.68 4.84 -6.19
CA THR A 88 -4.52 5.28 -6.95
C THR A 88 -3.65 4.08 -7.29
N LEU A 89 -3.41 3.89 -8.58
CA LEU A 89 -2.40 2.94 -9.05
C LEU A 89 -1.31 3.70 -9.80
N LEU A 90 -0.13 3.78 -9.23
CA LEU A 90 1.06 4.35 -9.87
C LEU A 90 1.86 3.25 -10.55
N LEU A 91 2.29 3.51 -11.80
CA LEU A 91 3.24 2.66 -12.51
C LEU A 91 4.47 3.43 -12.94
N ALA A 92 5.62 2.83 -12.70
CA ALA A 92 6.87 3.24 -13.32
C ALA A 92 7.19 2.29 -14.48
N LYS A 93 7.31 2.84 -15.68
CA LYS A 93 7.60 2.08 -16.90
C LYS A 93 8.90 2.57 -17.56
N ASP A 94 9.65 1.63 -18.11
CA ASP A 94 10.84 1.93 -18.89
C ASP A 94 10.51 2.37 -20.34
N LYS A 95 11.53 2.68 -21.13
CA LYS A 95 11.40 3.08 -22.53
C LYS A 95 10.72 2.05 -23.44
N ARG A 96 10.72 0.77 -23.02
CA ARG A 96 10.05 -0.34 -23.72
C ARG A 96 8.62 -0.57 -23.21
N ASN A 97 8.09 0.37 -22.43
CA ASN A 97 6.76 0.28 -21.81
C ASN A 97 6.59 -0.92 -20.85
N LYS A 98 7.70 -1.46 -20.34
CA LYS A 98 7.70 -2.55 -19.35
C LYS A 98 7.55 -1.98 -17.95
N ILE A 99 6.70 -2.59 -17.13
CA ILE A 99 6.49 -2.20 -15.73
C ILE A 99 7.75 -2.53 -14.93
N GLN A 100 8.28 -1.53 -14.23
CA GLN A 100 9.45 -1.62 -13.37
C GLN A 100 9.13 -1.27 -11.92
N GLY A 101 7.96 -0.70 -11.66
CA GLY A 101 7.41 -0.43 -10.33
C GLY A 101 5.92 -0.24 -10.38
N ALA A 102 5.24 -0.63 -9.30
CA ALA A 102 3.81 -0.43 -9.11
C ALA A 102 3.52 -0.11 -7.64
N CYS A 103 2.58 0.80 -7.38
CA CYS A 103 2.09 1.12 -6.05
C CYS A 103 0.58 1.32 -6.12
N LEU A 104 -0.15 0.49 -5.38
CA LEU A 104 -1.60 0.54 -5.26
C LEU A 104 -1.99 1.08 -3.89
N SER A 105 -2.88 2.06 -3.87
CA SER A 105 -3.49 2.59 -2.65
C SER A 105 -4.94 2.95 -2.89
N TYR A 106 -5.74 2.92 -1.84
CA TYR A 106 -7.16 3.30 -1.86
C TYR A 106 -7.60 3.78 -0.48
N GLY A 107 -8.75 4.44 -0.44
CA GLY A 107 -9.36 4.87 0.81
C GLY A 107 -10.00 3.71 1.57
N TYR A 108 -9.95 3.77 2.89
CA TYR A 108 -10.52 2.76 3.76
C TYR A 108 -11.24 3.42 4.94
N ASP A 109 -12.51 3.07 5.15
CA ASP A 109 -13.30 3.54 6.28
C ASP A 109 -12.89 2.82 7.56
N LEU A 110 -12.82 3.58 8.65
CA LEU A 110 -12.66 2.99 9.97
C LEU A 110 -14.03 2.54 10.51
N VAL A 111 -14.11 1.32 10.99
CA VAL A 111 -15.35 0.65 11.40
C VAL A 111 -15.83 1.07 12.81
N ASP A 112 -15.08 1.92 13.50
CA ASP A 112 -15.37 2.35 14.87
C ASP A 112 -16.50 3.39 14.99
N GLY A 113 -17.21 3.68 13.89
CA GLY A 113 -18.22 4.73 13.83
C GLY A 113 -17.64 6.14 13.80
N SER A 114 -16.31 6.29 13.83
CA SER A 114 -15.64 7.55 13.51
C SER A 114 -15.85 7.86 12.03
N LYS A 115 -15.88 9.14 11.67
CA LYS A 115 -15.83 9.56 10.25
C LYS A 115 -14.39 9.59 9.73
N ASP A 116 -13.46 8.93 10.43
CA ASP A 116 -12.07 8.91 10.07
C ASP A 116 -11.87 7.95 8.90
N TYR A 117 -11.13 8.41 7.91
CA TYR A 117 -10.85 7.72 6.67
C TYR A 117 -9.35 7.68 6.47
N ILE A 118 -8.80 6.55 6.13
CA ILE A 118 -7.36 6.38 5.96
C ILE A 118 -7.00 6.05 4.52
N LEU A 119 -5.82 6.45 4.10
CA LEU A 119 -5.20 6.00 2.87
C LEU A 119 -4.47 4.69 3.12
N TYR A 120 -5.04 3.59 2.64
CA TYR A 120 -4.38 2.29 2.71
C TYR A 120 -3.45 2.08 1.54
N VAL A 121 -2.17 1.89 1.79
CA VAL A 121 -1.22 1.43 0.78
C VAL A 121 -1.23 -0.09 0.79
N ASP A 122 -1.94 -0.66 -0.18
CA ASP A 122 -2.16 -2.08 -0.29
C ASP A 122 -0.91 -2.84 -0.73
N SER A 123 -0.28 -2.33 -1.79
CA SER A 123 0.88 -3.01 -2.36
C SER A 123 1.84 -2.04 -3.02
N ILE A 124 3.12 -2.27 -2.80
CA ILE A 124 4.21 -1.60 -3.49
C ILE A 124 5.25 -2.63 -3.92
N ALA A 125 5.57 -2.65 -5.20
CA ALA A 125 6.56 -3.55 -5.76
C ALA A 125 7.52 -2.81 -6.71
N VAL A 126 8.79 -3.18 -6.65
CA VAL A 126 9.85 -2.66 -7.51
C VAL A 126 10.63 -3.82 -8.11
N ASN A 127 10.81 -3.80 -9.43
CA ASN A 127 11.63 -4.79 -10.11
C ASN A 127 13.01 -4.87 -9.46
N LYS A 128 13.50 -6.08 -9.26
CA LYS A 128 14.79 -6.37 -8.59
C LYS A 128 15.93 -5.49 -9.09
N THR A 129 16.02 -5.26 -10.42
CA THR A 129 17.06 -4.41 -11.03
C THR A 129 17.02 -2.97 -10.54
N PHE A 130 15.84 -2.43 -10.22
CA PHE A 130 15.66 -1.03 -9.79
C PHE A 130 15.58 -0.87 -8.27
N ARG A 131 15.75 -1.93 -7.50
CA ARG A 131 15.86 -1.83 -6.04
C ARG A 131 17.13 -1.06 -5.67
N GLY A 132 17.07 -0.24 -4.63
CA GLY A 132 18.15 0.67 -4.27
C GLY A 132 18.22 1.96 -5.12
N ALA A 133 17.50 2.05 -6.25
CA ALA A 133 17.44 3.25 -7.10
C ALA A 133 16.39 4.29 -6.62
N LYS A 134 15.94 4.20 -5.38
CA LYS A 134 14.94 5.09 -4.74
C LYS A 134 13.56 5.10 -5.43
N LEU A 135 13.28 4.17 -6.36
CA LEU A 135 12.00 4.12 -7.08
C LEU A 135 10.81 3.94 -6.14
N GLY A 136 10.87 2.98 -5.22
CA GLY A 136 9.82 2.77 -4.21
C GLY A 136 9.56 4.01 -3.36
N LYS A 137 10.64 4.69 -2.92
CA LYS A 137 10.52 5.96 -2.19
C LYS A 137 9.78 7.01 -3.01
N LYS A 138 10.12 7.19 -4.27
CA LYS A 138 9.48 8.15 -5.18
C LYS A 138 8.01 7.84 -5.39
N MET A 139 7.65 6.57 -5.60
CA MET A 139 6.25 6.16 -5.75
C MET A 139 5.46 6.46 -4.48
N MET A 140 5.96 6.07 -3.30
CA MET A 140 5.32 6.32 -2.02
C MET A 140 5.15 7.84 -1.77
N GLN A 141 6.18 8.64 -1.99
CA GLN A 141 6.11 10.08 -1.84
C GLN A 141 5.04 10.71 -2.76
N LYS A 142 4.95 10.27 -4.02
CA LYS A 142 3.91 10.75 -4.95
C LYS A 142 2.50 10.34 -4.52
N THR A 143 2.34 9.13 -4.02
CA THR A 143 1.06 8.65 -3.46
C THR A 143 0.63 9.50 -2.27
N ILE A 144 1.54 9.77 -1.33
CA ILE A 144 1.27 10.59 -0.14
C ILE A 144 0.96 12.02 -0.55
N GLU A 145 1.78 12.62 -1.41
CA GLU A 145 1.62 14.00 -1.86
C GLU A 145 0.28 14.25 -2.55
N ALA A 146 -0.16 13.31 -3.39
CA ALA A 146 -1.44 13.42 -4.08
C ALA A 146 -2.67 13.35 -3.16
N ASN A 147 -2.50 12.82 -1.96
CA ASN A 147 -3.59 12.60 -1.00
C ASN A 147 -3.49 13.48 0.26
N LYS A 148 -2.38 14.19 0.49
CA LYS A 148 -2.17 14.99 1.71
C LYS A 148 -3.21 16.10 1.90
N ASP A 149 -3.72 16.67 0.81
CA ASP A 149 -4.71 17.75 0.83
C ASP A 149 -6.16 17.23 0.85
N ASN A 150 -6.35 15.91 0.76
CA ASN A 150 -7.65 15.31 0.93
C ASN A 150 -8.05 15.38 2.41
N SER A 151 -9.04 16.24 2.72
CA SER A 151 -9.50 16.46 4.10
C SER A 151 -10.07 15.20 4.76
N SER A 152 -10.48 14.22 3.96
CA SER A 152 -11.03 12.96 4.46
C SER A 152 -9.96 12.04 5.05
N PHE A 153 -8.71 12.12 4.60
CA PHE A 153 -7.64 11.25 5.11
C PHE A 153 -6.95 11.85 6.33
N THR A 154 -6.85 11.05 7.39
CA THR A 154 -6.08 11.40 8.59
C THR A 154 -4.65 10.85 8.53
N ASP A 155 -4.52 9.63 8.08
CA ASP A 155 -3.26 8.89 8.07
C ASP A 155 -3.10 8.07 6.79
N VAL A 156 -1.84 7.73 6.47
CA VAL A 156 -1.49 6.63 5.59
C VAL A 156 -1.24 5.40 6.45
N PHE A 157 -1.82 4.28 6.08
CA PHE A 157 -1.66 3.02 6.77
C PHE A 157 -1.20 1.92 5.80
N LEU A 158 -0.39 1.00 6.29
CA LEU A 158 -0.01 -0.20 5.56
C LEU A 158 0.35 -1.36 6.50
N VAL A 159 0.24 -2.56 5.97
CA VAL A 159 0.79 -3.77 6.59
C VAL A 159 2.14 -4.03 5.92
N GLY A 160 3.22 -3.87 6.68
CA GLY A 160 4.58 -3.96 6.16
C GLY A 160 5.29 -5.21 6.66
N GLU A 161 6.00 -5.90 5.77
CA GLU A 161 6.86 -7.00 6.16
C GLU A 161 8.10 -6.50 6.92
N LYS A 162 8.58 -7.28 7.86
CA LYS A 162 9.74 -6.91 8.71
C LYS A 162 10.98 -6.57 7.90
N GLY A 163 11.23 -7.26 6.80
CA GLY A 163 12.33 -6.96 5.87
C GLY A 163 12.26 -5.57 5.24
N ALA A 164 11.07 -4.98 5.14
CA ALA A 164 10.85 -3.65 4.57
C ALA A 164 10.75 -2.52 5.60
N LEU A 165 10.78 -2.82 6.90
CA LEU A 165 10.59 -1.82 7.96
C LEU A 165 11.59 -0.66 7.88
N GLY A 166 12.84 -0.94 7.54
CA GLY A 166 13.88 0.10 7.36
C GLY A 166 13.54 1.08 6.24
N PHE A 167 12.88 0.63 5.19
CA PHE A 167 12.40 1.47 4.09
C PHE A 167 11.28 2.40 4.58
N TYR A 168 10.26 1.86 5.25
CA TYR A 168 9.13 2.65 5.73
C TYR A 168 9.51 3.63 6.84
N LYS A 169 10.41 3.23 7.75
CA LYS A 169 10.95 4.11 8.79
C LYS A 169 11.63 5.35 8.21
N LYS A 170 12.41 5.19 7.12
CA LYS A 170 13.06 6.33 6.43
C LYS A 170 12.05 7.27 5.75
N LEU A 171 10.81 6.85 5.56
CA LEU A 171 9.70 7.66 5.06
C LEU A 171 8.88 8.31 6.18
N GLY A 172 9.22 8.05 7.44
CA GLY A 172 8.56 8.62 8.61
C GLY A 172 7.42 7.75 9.17
N PHE A 173 7.21 6.55 8.65
CA PHE A 173 6.23 5.62 9.22
C PHE A 173 6.66 5.17 10.62
N VAL A 174 5.67 5.03 11.49
CA VAL A 174 5.83 4.49 12.85
C VAL A 174 5.10 3.16 12.96
N ASN A 175 5.66 2.25 13.76
CA ASN A 175 5.08 0.95 14.02
C ASN A 175 4.05 1.06 15.15
N LEU A 176 2.78 0.78 14.86
CA LEU A 176 1.68 0.87 15.82
C LEU A 176 1.83 -0.15 16.95
N ILE A 177 2.21 -1.38 16.63
CA ILE A 177 2.33 -2.46 17.62
C ILE A 177 3.39 -2.15 18.68
N LYS A 178 4.54 -1.58 18.25
CA LYS A 178 5.63 -1.24 19.16
C LYS A 178 5.34 0.01 20.00
N LYS A 179 4.54 0.93 19.46
CA LYS A 179 4.24 2.17 20.13
C LYS A 179 3.12 2.03 21.16
N ASP A 180 2.11 1.24 20.84
CA ASP A 180 0.99 0.95 21.74
C ASP A 180 0.28 -0.34 21.30
N PRO A 181 0.67 -1.51 21.86
CA PRO A 181 0.05 -2.78 21.53
C PRO A 181 -1.46 -2.82 21.82
N ALA A 182 -1.94 -2.06 22.81
CA ALA A 182 -3.35 -2.01 23.16
C ALA A 182 -4.20 -1.34 22.08
N GLN A 183 -3.62 -0.42 21.32
CA GLN A 183 -4.33 0.29 20.25
C GLN A 183 -4.55 -0.57 19.01
N CYS A 184 -3.76 -1.61 18.80
CA CYS A 184 -4.06 -2.60 17.76
C CYS A 184 -5.37 -3.35 18.01
N LYS A 185 -5.82 -3.43 19.26
CA LYS A 185 -7.12 -4.02 19.65
C LYS A 185 -8.28 -3.04 19.56
N VAL A 186 -8.01 -1.75 19.59
CA VAL A 186 -9.00 -0.67 19.67
C VAL A 186 -9.31 -0.09 18.29
N SER A 187 -8.41 -0.25 17.35
CA SER A 187 -8.61 0.21 15.99
C SER A 187 -9.42 -0.84 15.23
N ASN A 188 -10.66 -0.55 14.96
CA ASN A 188 -11.53 -1.42 14.14
C ASN A 188 -11.08 -1.55 12.69
N PHE A 189 -10.14 -0.76 12.25
CA PHE A 189 -9.43 -0.96 10.99
C PHE A 189 -8.47 -2.13 11.12
N ILE A 190 -7.87 -2.24 12.29
CA ILE A 190 -7.03 -3.34 12.72
C ILE A 190 -7.85 -4.21 13.72
N ALA A 191 -9.16 -4.36 13.53
CA ALA A 191 -10.00 -5.27 14.32
C ALA A 191 -9.51 -6.73 14.23
N LEU A 192 -8.31 -6.87 13.77
CA LEU A 192 -7.54 -8.07 13.66
C LEU A 192 -6.67 -8.13 14.90
N ASP A 193 -6.95 -9.08 15.73
CA ASP A 193 -6.02 -9.41 16.81
C ASP A 193 -4.65 -9.63 16.16
N ARG A 194 -3.57 -9.14 16.78
CA ARG A 194 -2.21 -9.35 16.28
C ARG A 194 -1.94 -10.83 15.99
N GLU A 195 -2.63 -11.74 16.69
CA GLU A 195 -2.55 -13.17 16.52
C GLU A 195 -3.06 -13.66 15.17
N ASP A 196 -3.99 -12.92 14.54
CA ASP A 196 -4.52 -13.23 13.21
C ASP A 196 -3.54 -12.90 12.08
N TYR A 197 -2.47 -12.14 12.38
CA TYR A 197 -1.46 -11.76 11.39
C TYR A 197 -0.18 -12.58 11.53
N PRO A 198 0.47 -12.87 10.40
CA PRO A 198 1.77 -13.53 10.42
C PRO A 198 2.80 -12.72 11.22
N LYS A 199 3.67 -13.41 11.94
CA LYS A 199 4.72 -12.80 12.77
C LYS A 199 5.74 -11.95 11.96
N TYR A 200 5.77 -12.11 10.64
CA TYR A 200 6.68 -11.39 9.74
C TYR A 200 6.14 -10.03 9.26
N VAL A 201 4.92 -9.65 9.64
CA VAL A 201 4.36 -8.33 9.30
C VAL A 201 4.21 -7.44 10.52
N ASP A 202 4.22 -6.14 10.29
CA ASP A 202 3.93 -5.09 11.26
C ASP A 202 2.94 -4.06 10.66
N PHE A 203 2.22 -3.39 11.55
CA PHE A 203 1.28 -2.34 11.18
C PHE A 203 1.95 -0.98 11.27
N LEU A 204 1.95 -0.25 10.16
CA LEU A 204 2.67 1.00 10.01
C LEU A 204 1.73 2.14 9.67
N THR A 205 1.93 3.29 10.28
CA THR A 205 1.16 4.50 10.00
C THR A 205 2.02 5.72 9.83
N LEU A 206 1.57 6.65 8.98
CA LEU A 206 2.15 7.95 8.78
C LEU A 206 1.03 9.02 8.82
N PRO A 207 1.05 9.97 9.77
CA PRO A 207 0.05 11.03 9.79
C PRO A 207 0.21 11.95 8.59
N LEU A 208 -0.90 12.23 7.90
CA LEU A 208 -0.95 13.21 6.81
C LEU A 208 -1.11 14.62 7.35
N LYS A 209 -1.72 14.76 8.53
CA LYS A 209 -1.95 16.03 9.22
C LYS A 209 -1.37 15.94 10.63
N PRO A 210 -0.08 16.26 10.81
CA PRO A 210 0.62 16.10 12.10
C PRO A 210 0.01 16.88 13.26
N GLU A 211 -0.64 18.00 12.96
CA GLU A 211 -1.27 18.90 13.95
C GLU A 211 -2.61 18.39 14.48
N GLN A 212 -3.24 17.45 13.79
CA GLN A 212 -4.45 16.81 14.27
C GLN A 212 -4.10 15.63 15.19
N PRO A 213 -4.84 15.42 16.29
CA PRO A 213 -4.70 14.20 17.07
C PRO A 213 -4.85 13.01 16.15
N ARG A 214 -3.89 12.10 16.21
CA ARG A 214 -3.97 10.87 15.43
C ARG A 214 -5.23 10.11 15.85
N TRP A 215 -5.92 9.45 14.92
CA TRP A 215 -7.17 8.73 15.20
C TRP A 215 -7.04 7.79 16.42
N TYR A 216 -5.91 7.11 16.59
CA TYR A 216 -5.66 6.26 17.76
C TYR A 216 -5.46 7.05 19.06
N SER A 217 -4.99 8.31 19.03
CA SER A 217 -4.90 9.17 20.22
C SER A 217 -6.29 9.63 20.65
N LYS A 218 -7.20 9.88 19.69
CA LYS A 218 -8.60 10.22 19.99
C LYS A 218 -9.32 9.07 20.67
N VAL A 219 -9.03 7.83 20.29
CA VAL A 219 -9.61 6.65 20.91
C VAL A 219 -9.05 6.45 22.32
N ALA A 220 -7.73 6.57 22.49
CA ALA A 220 -7.08 6.51 23.80
C ALA A 220 -7.63 7.60 24.75
N GLN A 221 -7.86 8.82 24.24
CA GLN A 221 -8.45 9.91 25.01
C GLN A 221 -9.87 9.56 25.44
N LYS A 222 -10.73 9.05 24.55
CA LYS A 222 -12.11 8.63 24.89
C LYS A 222 -12.12 7.54 25.96
N ILE A 223 -11.19 6.60 25.93
CA ILE A 223 -11.07 5.56 26.95
C ILE A 223 -10.64 6.18 28.28
N SER A 224 -9.63 7.05 28.28
CA SER A 224 -9.19 7.78 29.47
C SER A 224 -10.36 8.57 30.08
N ASP A 225 -11.12 9.29 29.26
CA ASP A 225 -12.25 10.10 29.73
C ASP A 225 -13.42 9.26 30.27
N ALA A 226 -13.57 8.02 29.78
CA ALA A 226 -14.59 7.08 30.27
C ALA A 226 -14.24 6.41 31.61
N TRP A 227 -12.99 6.51 32.08
CA TRP A 227 -12.52 5.92 33.33
C TRP A 227 -12.39 6.95 34.48
N ILE A 228 -12.81 8.21 34.25
CA ILE A 228 -12.77 9.29 35.25
C ILE A 228 -14.11 9.44 35.99
N PHE A 229 -15.03 8.47 35.91
CA PHE A 229 -16.28 8.45 36.67
C PHE A 229 -16.35 7.25 37.61
#